data_bb0069d971f1c9d6ffacc009d4c6b438
#
_entry.id   bb0069d971f1c9d6ffacc009d4c6b438
#
_cell.length_a   1.000
_cell.length_b   1.000
_cell.length_c   1.000
_cell.angle_alpha   90.00
_cell.angle_beta   90.00
_cell.angle_gamma   90.00
#
_symmetry.space_group_name_H-M   'P 1'
#
loop_
_entity.id
_entity.type
_entity.pdbx_description
1 polymer ?
#
loop_
_entity_poly.entity_id
_entity_poly.type
_entity_poly.pdbx_seq_one_letter_code
_entity_poly.pdbx_strand_id
1 'polypeptide(L)'
;MKKRILVIEDEPHISKLVKFILEKNGFGVLQAFVGQEGLEMAKREKPHLIILDVMMPNMDGFEVAKILSEMEETKKIPIIMLSSAAQFKDKMRGIESGALDYITKPFDKGELIAKVKEYIK
;
A
#
# COMPACT_ATOMS: atom_id res chain seq x y z
N MET A 1 9.15 7.40 -18.14
CA MET A 1 9.22 6.18 -17.32
C MET A 1 7.95 6.00 -16.53
N LYS A 2 7.52 4.77 -16.36
CA LYS A 2 6.33 4.48 -15.55
C LYS A 2 6.63 4.74 -14.07
N LYS A 3 5.68 5.33 -13.38
CA LYS A 3 5.71 5.35 -11.93
C LYS A 3 5.40 3.95 -11.42
N ARG A 4 6.10 3.49 -10.40
CA ARG A 4 5.96 2.13 -9.87
C ARG A 4 5.29 2.15 -8.51
N ILE A 5 4.37 1.22 -8.32
CA ILE A 5 3.61 1.08 -7.08
C ILE A 5 3.88 -0.29 -6.50
N LEU A 6 4.24 -0.35 -5.23
CA LEU A 6 4.40 -1.62 -4.52
C LEU A 6 3.10 -1.93 -3.80
N VAL A 7 2.54 -3.10 -4.08
CA VAL A 7 1.32 -3.59 -3.43
C VAL A 7 1.71 -4.69 -2.46
N ILE A 8 1.48 -4.45 -1.18
CA ILE A 8 1.76 -5.42 -0.12
C ILE A 8 0.42 -5.94 0.38
N GLU A 9 0.02 -7.11 -0.08
CA GLU A 9 -1.29 -7.69 0.14
C GLU A 9 -1.18 -9.22 0.12
N ASP A 10 -1.60 -9.89 1.19
CA ASP A 10 -1.48 -11.33 1.30
C ASP A 10 -2.54 -12.10 0.53
N GLU A 11 -3.70 -11.48 0.25
CA GLU A 11 -4.77 -12.13 -0.49
C GLU A 11 -4.49 -12.04 -2.00
N PRO A 12 -4.19 -13.17 -2.67
CA PRO A 12 -3.79 -13.13 -4.08
C PRO A 12 -4.84 -12.51 -5.00
N HIS A 13 -6.13 -12.72 -4.74
CA HIS A 13 -7.18 -12.16 -5.60
C HIS A 13 -7.21 -10.64 -5.52
N ILE A 14 -7.05 -10.09 -4.32
CA ILE A 14 -7.05 -8.65 -4.13
C ILE A 14 -5.79 -8.05 -4.76
N SER A 15 -4.64 -8.66 -4.52
CA SER A 15 -3.38 -8.20 -5.08
C SER A 15 -3.44 -8.18 -6.61
N LYS A 16 -3.98 -9.23 -7.22
CA LYS A 16 -4.12 -9.33 -8.66
C LYS A 16 -5.06 -8.27 -9.22
N LEU A 17 -6.18 -8.04 -8.52
CA LEU A 17 -7.15 -7.02 -8.94
C LEU A 17 -6.53 -5.63 -8.91
N VAL A 18 -5.85 -5.30 -7.81
CA VAL A 18 -5.19 -4.00 -7.67
C VAL A 18 -4.15 -3.81 -8.76
N LYS A 19 -3.34 -4.84 -9.01
CA LYS A 19 -2.33 -4.80 -10.07
C LYS A 19 -2.96 -4.54 -11.43
N PHE A 20 -4.04 -5.25 -11.76
CA PHE A 20 -4.74 -5.10 -13.02
C PHE A 20 -5.22 -3.66 -13.21
N ILE A 21 -5.87 -3.10 -12.19
CA ILE A 21 -6.40 -1.74 -12.25
C ILE A 21 -5.27 -0.73 -12.46
N LEU A 22 -4.19 -0.87 -11.69
CA LEU A 22 -3.08 0.08 -11.75
C LEU A 22 -2.35 -0.01 -13.09
N GLU A 23 -2.12 -1.21 -13.60
CA GLU A 23 -1.44 -1.37 -14.89
C GLU A 23 -2.27 -0.81 -16.04
N LYS A 24 -3.59 -0.95 -15.97
CA LYS A 24 -4.51 -0.36 -16.95
C LYS A 24 -4.41 1.16 -16.98
N ASN A 25 -3.96 1.74 -15.90
CA ASN A 25 -3.84 3.20 -15.78
C ASN A 25 -2.40 3.69 -15.92
N GLY A 26 -1.52 2.86 -16.45
CA GLY A 26 -0.17 3.27 -16.83
C GLY A 26 0.89 3.15 -15.75
N PHE A 27 0.58 2.50 -14.63
CA PHE A 27 1.56 2.31 -13.56
C PHE A 27 2.28 0.97 -13.68
N GLY A 28 3.53 0.91 -13.26
CA GLY A 28 4.21 -0.35 -13.06
C GLY A 28 3.88 -0.86 -11.67
N VAL A 29 3.77 -2.17 -11.49
CA VAL A 29 3.35 -2.74 -10.20
C VAL A 29 4.34 -3.81 -9.73
N LEU A 30 4.73 -3.69 -8.47
CA LEU A 30 5.50 -4.70 -7.75
C LEU A 30 4.57 -5.31 -6.72
N GLN A 31 4.68 -6.60 -6.49
CA GLN A 31 3.80 -7.31 -5.55
C GLN A 31 4.61 -7.99 -4.47
N ALA A 32 4.19 -7.81 -3.22
CA ALA A 32 4.69 -8.56 -2.09
C ALA A 32 3.48 -9.16 -1.38
N PHE A 33 3.60 -10.38 -0.91
CA PHE A 33 2.48 -11.12 -0.32
C PHE A 33 2.59 -11.28 1.19
N VAL A 34 3.72 -10.88 1.76
CA VAL A 34 3.91 -10.83 3.22
C VAL A 34 4.64 -9.54 3.57
N GLY A 35 4.47 -9.09 4.82
CA GLY A 35 5.03 -7.82 5.27
C GLY A 35 6.55 -7.75 5.15
N GLN A 36 7.25 -8.81 5.54
CA GLN A 36 8.71 -8.82 5.48
C GLN A 36 9.23 -8.66 4.05
N GLU A 37 8.60 -9.36 3.10
CA GLU A 37 8.95 -9.22 1.69
C GLU A 37 8.70 -7.80 1.22
N GLY A 38 7.60 -7.20 1.66
CA GLY A 38 7.26 -5.82 1.30
C GLY A 38 8.30 -4.82 1.80
N LEU A 39 8.78 -5.00 3.03
CA LEU A 39 9.81 -4.13 3.58
C LEU A 39 11.10 -4.21 2.76
N GLU A 40 11.50 -5.43 2.41
CA GLU A 40 12.71 -5.64 1.62
C GLU A 40 12.58 -5.06 0.21
N MET A 41 11.43 -5.27 -0.41
CA MET A 41 11.19 -4.74 -1.75
C MET A 41 11.13 -3.22 -1.76
N ALA A 42 10.48 -2.61 -0.77
CA ALA A 42 10.40 -1.16 -0.68
C ALA A 42 11.78 -0.54 -0.57
N LYS A 43 12.63 -1.13 0.25
CA LYS A 43 13.99 -0.65 0.47
C LYS A 43 14.85 -0.80 -0.80
N ARG A 44 14.73 -1.94 -1.48
CA ARG A 44 15.52 -2.24 -2.66
C ARG A 44 15.03 -1.51 -3.91
N GLU A 45 13.71 -1.54 -4.15
CA GLU A 45 13.12 -1.04 -5.38
C GLU A 45 12.73 0.44 -5.34
N LYS A 46 12.57 0.98 -4.14
CA LYS A 46 12.20 2.40 -3.93
C LYS A 46 11.02 2.83 -4.81
N PRO A 47 9.84 2.20 -4.63
CA PRO A 47 8.67 2.54 -5.42
C PRO A 47 8.22 3.98 -5.15
N HIS A 48 7.38 4.49 -6.03
CA HIS A 48 6.86 5.86 -5.89
C HIS A 48 5.70 5.94 -4.91
N LEU A 49 5.03 4.80 -4.65
CA LEU A 49 3.90 4.73 -3.73
C LEU A 49 3.75 3.29 -3.25
N ILE A 50 3.25 3.11 -2.03
CA ILE A 50 3.00 1.78 -1.47
C ILE A 50 1.53 1.67 -1.11
N ILE A 51 0.89 0.58 -1.54
CA ILE A 51 -0.46 0.20 -1.11
C ILE A 51 -0.28 -0.99 -0.18
N LEU A 52 -0.80 -0.89 1.03
CA LEU A 52 -0.49 -1.81 2.10
C LEU A 52 -1.76 -2.29 2.81
N ASP A 53 -1.96 -3.61 2.83
CA ASP A 53 -3.08 -4.20 3.56
C ASP A 53 -2.86 -4.09 5.06
N VAL A 54 -3.91 -3.72 5.78
CA VAL A 54 -3.86 -3.59 7.24
C VAL A 54 -3.67 -4.94 7.93
N MET A 55 -4.39 -5.97 7.43
CA MET A 55 -4.39 -7.30 8.09
C MET A 55 -3.61 -8.32 7.26
N MET A 56 -2.47 -8.74 7.77
CA MET A 56 -1.67 -9.80 7.16
C MET A 56 -1.18 -10.78 8.22
N PRO A 57 -1.00 -12.06 7.88
CA PRO A 57 -0.42 -13.02 8.82
C PRO A 57 0.97 -12.60 9.25
N ASN A 58 1.31 -12.85 10.50
CA ASN A 58 2.65 -12.67 11.08
C ASN A 58 3.14 -11.23 11.25
N MET A 59 2.53 -10.27 10.57
CA MET A 59 2.93 -8.88 10.73
C MET A 59 1.77 -7.99 10.26
N ASP A 60 1.25 -7.14 11.15
CA ASP A 60 0.16 -6.28 10.75
C ASP A 60 0.67 -5.09 9.92
N GLY A 61 -0.23 -4.54 9.08
CA GLY A 61 0.13 -3.45 8.18
C GLY A 61 0.56 -2.19 8.91
N PHE A 62 0.06 -1.94 10.11
CA PHE A 62 0.47 -0.76 10.87
C PHE A 62 1.94 -0.84 11.27
N GLU A 63 2.42 -2.04 11.62
CA GLU A 63 3.82 -2.23 11.93
C GLU A 63 4.69 -2.00 10.69
N VAL A 64 4.26 -2.52 9.55
CA VAL A 64 4.97 -2.31 8.29
C VAL A 64 5.04 -0.82 7.95
N ALA A 65 3.90 -0.12 8.06
CA ALA A 65 3.84 1.31 7.76
C ALA A 65 4.76 2.10 8.68
N LYS A 66 4.79 1.76 9.95
CA LYS A 66 5.66 2.44 10.91
C LYS A 66 7.13 2.27 10.56
N ILE A 67 7.54 1.03 10.26
CA ILE A 67 8.92 0.75 9.88
C ILE A 67 9.29 1.54 8.62
N LEU A 68 8.42 1.50 7.60
CA LEU A 68 8.67 2.22 6.35
C LEU A 68 8.79 3.72 6.57
N SER A 69 7.97 4.29 7.46
CA SER A 69 7.97 5.73 7.71
C SER A 69 9.20 6.19 8.50
N GLU A 70 9.91 5.26 9.14
CA GLU A 70 11.09 5.58 9.95
C GLU A 70 12.42 5.26 9.26
N MET A 71 12.41 4.45 8.20
CA MET A 71 13.64 4.09 7.49
C MET A 71 14.04 5.18 6.51
N GLU A 72 15.32 5.53 6.49
CA GLU A 72 15.83 6.55 5.58
C GLU A 72 15.50 6.27 4.13
N GLU A 73 15.57 5.01 3.71
CA GLU A 73 15.36 4.61 2.32
C GLU A 73 13.91 4.74 1.87
N THR A 74 12.96 4.73 2.80
CA THR A 74 11.53 4.64 2.46
C THR A 74 10.64 5.71 3.10
N LYS A 75 11.16 6.51 4.02
CA LYS A 75 10.33 7.42 4.80
C LYS A 75 9.57 8.47 3.99
N LYS A 76 10.00 8.77 2.78
CA LYS A 76 9.33 9.75 1.93
C LYS A 76 8.33 9.13 0.96
N ILE A 77 8.25 7.79 0.91
CA ILE A 77 7.32 7.11 0.03
C ILE A 77 5.92 7.16 0.63
N PRO A 78 4.91 7.70 -0.10
CA PRO A 78 3.56 7.74 0.45
C PRO A 78 2.95 6.34 0.57
N ILE A 79 2.21 6.12 1.65
CA ILE A 79 1.58 4.83 1.96
C ILE A 79 0.08 5.03 2.02
N ILE A 80 -0.66 4.21 1.27
CA ILE A 80 -2.11 4.15 1.32
C ILE A 80 -2.49 2.78 1.89
N MET A 81 -3.29 2.76 2.96
CA MET A 81 -3.70 1.50 3.58
C MET A 81 -4.97 0.96 2.91
N LEU A 82 -5.03 -0.35 2.73
CA LEU A 82 -6.26 -1.05 2.35
C LEU A 82 -6.85 -1.66 3.62
N SER A 83 -8.10 -1.35 3.96
CA SER A 83 -8.70 -1.90 5.15
C SER A 83 -10.16 -2.26 4.92
N SER A 84 -10.67 -3.27 5.65
CA SER A 84 -12.08 -3.60 5.58
C SER A 84 -12.90 -2.57 6.37
N ALA A 85 -14.21 -2.51 6.11
CA ALA A 85 -15.09 -1.62 6.85
C ALA A 85 -15.03 -1.88 8.35
N ALA A 86 -14.82 -3.15 8.74
CA ALA A 86 -14.74 -3.52 10.15
C ALA A 86 -13.51 -2.94 10.83
N GLN A 87 -12.52 -2.52 10.06
CA GLN A 87 -11.28 -1.96 10.58
C GLN A 87 -11.25 -0.44 10.55
N PHE A 88 -12.37 0.17 10.20
CA PHE A 88 -12.47 1.63 10.08
C PHE A 88 -12.04 2.35 11.36
N LYS A 89 -12.36 1.79 12.53
CA LYS A 89 -11.98 2.37 13.82
C LYS A 89 -10.47 2.41 14.03
N ASP A 90 -9.72 1.65 13.24
CA ASP A 90 -8.25 1.64 13.34
C ASP A 90 -7.59 2.74 12.50
N LYS A 91 -8.40 3.62 11.93
CA LYS A 91 -7.91 4.69 11.06
C LYS A 91 -6.88 5.59 11.74
N MET A 92 -7.15 5.95 13.00
CA MET A 92 -6.22 6.78 13.76
C MET A 92 -4.88 6.08 13.98
N ARG A 93 -4.91 4.77 14.22
CA ARG A 93 -3.70 3.98 14.39
C ARG A 93 -2.86 4.00 13.12
N GLY A 94 -3.52 3.94 11.96
CA GLY A 94 -2.82 4.02 10.67
C GLY A 94 -2.15 5.37 10.47
N ILE A 95 -2.83 6.46 10.83
CA ILE A 95 -2.26 7.80 10.73
C ILE A 95 -1.02 7.90 11.61
N GLU A 96 -1.09 7.39 12.83
CA GLU A 96 0.05 7.36 13.74
C GLU A 96 1.21 6.53 13.21
N SER A 97 0.92 5.50 12.41
CA SER A 97 1.95 4.64 11.84
C SER A 97 2.59 5.23 10.58
N GLY A 98 2.09 6.38 10.08
CA GLY A 98 2.70 7.06 8.94
C GLY A 98 1.98 6.92 7.62
N ALA A 99 0.83 6.22 7.58
CA ALA A 99 0.04 6.14 6.35
C ALA A 99 -0.63 7.48 6.07
N LEU A 100 -0.70 7.86 4.80
CA LEU A 100 -1.28 9.13 4.39
C LEU A 100 -2.77 9.04 4.11
N ASP A 101 -3.29 7.88 3.74
CA ASP A 101 -4.69 7.74 3.40
C ASP A 101 -5.14 6.28 3.49
N TYR A 102 -6.42 6.06 3.28
CA TYR A 102 -7.08 4.77 3.38
C TYR A 102 -7.99 4.52 2.19
N ILE A 103 -8.09 3.26 1.81
CA ILE A 103 -9.10 2.80 0.87
C ILE A 103 -9.80 1.62 1.54
N THR A 104 -11.12 1.70 1.66
CA THR A 104 -11.91 0.66 2.32
C THR A 104 -12.28 -0.47 1.35
N LYS A 105 -12.10 -1.71 1.77
CA LYS A 105 -12.52 -2.88 0.99
C LYS A 105 -14.00 -3.19 1.28
N PRO A 106 -14.80 -3.53 0.28
CA PRO A 106 -14.49 -3.54 -1.14
C PRO A 106 -14.36 -2.12 -1.68
N PHE A 107 -13.46 -1.93 -2.63
CA PHE A 107 -13.21 -0.60 -3.16
C PHE A 107 -13.70 -0.47 -4.61
N ASP A 108 -13.99 0.75 -5.00
CA ASP A 108 -14.29 1.10 -6.38
C ASP A 108 -12.97 1.41 -7.09
N LYS A 109 -12.82 0.94 -8.34
CA LYS A 109 -11.58 1.17 -9.08
C LYS A 109 -11.31 2.66 -9.30
N GLY A 110 -12.36 3.46 -9.46
CA GLY A 110 -12.21 4.91 -9.61
C GLY A 110 -11.64 5.55 -8.36
N GLU A 111 -12.08 5.11 -7.19
CA GLU A 111 -11.55 5.60 -5.92
C GLU A 111 -10.08 5.23 -5.76
N LEU A 112 -9.72 4.00 -6.10
CA LEU A 112 -8.34 3.55 -6.02
C LEU A 112 -7.44 4.43 -6.88
N ILE A 113 -7.81 4.64 -8.13
CA ILE A 113 -7.02 5.43 -9.07
C ILE A 113 -6.95 6.88 -8.64
N ALA A 114 -8.07 7.46 -8.18
CA ALA A 114 -8.08 8.85 -7.73
C ALA A 114 -7.11 9.07 -6.57
N LYS A 115 -7.11 8.17 -5.59
CA LYS A 115 -6.22 8.30 -4.45
C LYS A 115 -4.76 8.10 -4.84
N VAL A 116 -4.48 7.14 -5.71
CA VAL A 116 -3.12 6.92 -6.20
C VAL A 116 -2.61 8.17 -6.89
N LYS A 117 -3.41 8.77 -7.77
CA LYS A 117 -3.00 9.96 -8.50
C LYS A 117 -2.84 11.18 -7.60
N GLU A 118 -3.57 11.23 -6.50
CA GLU A 118 -3.45 12.33 -5.54
C GLU A 118 -2.07 12.35 -4.88
N TYR A 119 -1.51 11.19 -4.57
CA TYR A 119 -0.27 11.09 -3.81
C TYR A 119 0.97 10.81 -4.66
N ILE A 120 0.80 10.31 -5.86
CA ILE A 120 1.94 10.02 -6.73
C ILE A 120 2.22 11.25 -7.59
N LYS A 121 3.40 11.80 -7.46
CA LYS A 121 3.76 13.06 -8.15
C LYS A 121 4.77 12.84 -9.26
#